data_f96e5963a7c3bab888a3e9a81817a369
#
_entry.id   f96e5963a7c3bab888a3e9a81817a369
#
_cell.length_a   1.000
_cell.length_b   1.000
_cell.length_c   1.000
_cell.angle_alpha   90.00
_cell.angle_beta   90.00
_cell.angle_gamma   90.00
#
_symmetry.space_group_name_H-M   'P 1'
#
loop_
_entity.id
_entity.type
_entity.pdbx_description
1 polymer ?
#
loop_
_entity_poly.entity_id
_entity_poly.type
_entity_poly.pdbx_seq_one_letter_code
_entity_poly.pdbx_strand_id
1 'polypeptide(L)'
;MKLSDLLNAGSGEDIAISAPSRVSMDFRGLQQLVASTTKVLNDAGIGRNDRVAIVLPNGPEMASCFLACACAVTSAPLNPAYRIEEFEFYLDDLQACALIVEKGSESPAVAAAQKLGIRIIELSVPEGACAGQFTLAAGEPAHCDHGGPASGGDVAMILHTSGTTSKPKRVPLTVDNLGASARHIAATLQFTPQDGGLNIMPLFHIHGLIAGLLAPLSAGSRVFCTPGFNALRFFKWMEEARPTWYTAVPTMHLAIATRAKHNAQTIARHPLRFIRSSSSSIPPQLIEQIEQLFNAPLVESYGMTEACHQMAANPLPPLKRKPGTVGRAAGPEIRILGEDGSFLATGEAGEIVIRGPNVTPGYENNDKANADAFVDGWFRTGDQGMLDSEGYLSITGRLKEIINRGGEKISPREIDEILLDHVSVAQVVVFGAPHKRLGEEVAAMVVLHEGHECSERELQLFVSARVAAFKVPKKVLFVEELPKGATGKLQRIGLAQRIGLGFGSFVQGEF
;
A
#
# COMPACT_ATOMS: atom_id res chain seq x y z
N MET A 1 17.47 -5.03 -17.77
CA MET A 1 16.13 -5.53 -18.16
C MET A 1 15.28 -4.35 -18.58
N LYS A 2 14.37 -4.47 -19.57
CA LYS A 2 13.32 -3.48 -19.83
C LYS A 2 12.08 -3.86 -19.04
N LEU A 3 11.32 -2.87 -18.55
CA LEU A 3 10.08 -3.18 -17.82
C LEU A 3 9.04 -3.82 -18.74
N SER A 4 9.00 -3.42 -20.02
CA SER A 4 8.14 -4.02 -21.04
C SER A 4 8.37 -5.52 -21.24
N ASP A 5 9.57 -6.05 -20.94
CA ASP A 5 9.87 -7.47 -21.06
C ASP A 5 9.00 -8.33 -20.13
N LEU A 6 8.55 -7.76 -18.99
CA LEU A 6 7.65 -8.44 -18.06
C LEU A 6 6.24 -8.67 -18.65
N LEU A 7 5.82 -7.84 -19.60
CA LEU A 7 4.52 -7.95 -20.26
C LEU A 7 4.53 -9.00 -21.39
N ASN A 8 5.67 -9.62 -21.65
CA ASN A 8 5.79 -10.71 -22.63
C ASN A 8 5.50 -12.11 -22.02
N ALA A 9 5.17 -12.17 -20.72
CA ALA A 9 4.88 -13.43 -20.03
C ALA A 9 3.55 -14.06 -20.45
N GLY A 10 2.57 -13.27 -20.86
CA GLY A 10 1.29 -13.76 -21.40
C GLY A 10 1.35 -14.03 -22.90
N SER A 11 0.57 -15.00 -23.39
CA SER A 11 0.33 -15.16 -24.83
C SER A 11 -0.36 -13.89 -25.37
N GLY A 12 -0.04 -13.51 -26.61
CA GLY A 12 -0.60 -12.29 -27.20
C GLY A 12 -2.13 -12.26 -27.26
N GLU A 13 -2.80 -13.40 -27.22
CA GLU A 13 -4.27 -13.51 -27.27
C GLU A 13 -4.91 -13.67 -25.87
N ASP A 14 -4.11 -13.88 -24.83
CA ASP A 14 -4.61 -13.97 -23.47
C ASP A 14 -5.03 -12.59 -22.97
N ILE A 15 -6.10 -12.56 -22.15
CA ILE A 15 -6.58 -11.34 -21.52
C ILE A 15 -5.51 -10.82 -20.55
N ALA A 16 -5.11 -9.55 -20.70
CA ALA A 16 -4.26 -8.83 -19.78
C ALA A 16 -5.07 -7.95 -18.82
N ILE A 17 -5.88 -7.04 -19.36
CA ILE A 17 -6.66 -6.07 -18.57
C ILE A 17 -8.14 -6.20 -18.92
N SER A 18 -8.96 -6.23 -17.89
CA SER A 18 -10.42 -6.19 -17.99
C SER A 18 -11.02 -5.21 -16.97
N ALA A 19 -12.25 -4.80 -17.17
CA ALA A 19 -12.96 -3.87 -16.31
C ALA A 19 -14.47 -4.08 -16.40
N PRO A 20 -15.27 -3.54 -15.44
CA PRO A 20 -16.71 -3.71 -15.44
C PRO A 20 -17.36 -3.25 -16.74
N SER A 21 -18.15 -4.13 -17.37
CA SER A 21 -18.95 -3.84 -18.57
C SER A 21 -18.14 -3.33 -19.77
N ARG A 22 -16.84 -3.70 -19.86
CA ARG A 22 -15.94 -3.33 -20.96
C ARG A 22 -15.42 -4.59 -21.68
N VAL A 23 -15.15 -4.47 -22.97
CA VAL A 23 -14.38 -5.46 -23.72
C VAL A 23 -12.97 -5.51 -23.15
N SER A 24 -12.45 -6.70 -22.92
CA SER A 24 -11.10 -6.88 -22.34
C SER A 24 -10.01 -6.55 -23.35
N MET A 25 -8.85 -6.09 -22.86
CA MET A 25 -7.61 -5.93 -23.63
C MET A 25 -6.76 -7.20 -23.46
N ASP A 26 -6.24 -7.72 -24.54
CA ASP A 26 -5.27 -8.81 -24.54
C ASP A 26 -3.81 -8.32 -24.33
N PHE A 27 -2.85 -9.24 -24.13
CA PHE A 27 -1.45 -8.87 -23.94
C PHE A 27 -0.84 -8.20 -25.18
N ARG A 28 -1.27 -8.59 -26.40
CA ARG A 28 -0.82 -7.93 -27.64
C ARG A 28 -1.26 -6.48 -27.69
N GLY A 29 -2.51 -6.20 -27.35
CA GLY A 29 -3.05 -4.84 -27.26
C GLY A 29 -2.33 -4.00 -26.22
N LEU A 30 -2.04 -4.57 -25.05
CA LEU A 30 -1.27 -3.89 -24.01
C LEU A 30 0.18 -3.57 -24.46
N GLN A 31 0.86 -4.52 -25.11
CA GLN A 31 2.20 -4.30 -25.64
C GLN A 31 2.23 -3.23 -26.73
N GLN A 32 1.24 -3.22 -27.61
CA GLN A 32 1.09 -2.19 -28.66
C GLN A 32 0.80 -0.81 -28.04
N LEU A 33 -0.04 -0.74 -27.01
CA LEU A 33 -0.32 0.48 -26.28
C LEU A 33 0.94 1.04 -25.60
N VAL A 34 1.72 0.18 -24.94
CA VAL A 34 3.02 0.57 -24.31
C VAL A 34 3.96 1.13 -25.38
N ALA A 35 4.12 0.44 -26.49
CA ALA A 35 5.02 0.87 -27.57
C ALA A 35 4.56 2.20 -28.21
N SER A 36 3.27 2.35 -28.48
CA SER A 36 2.72 3.58 -29.06
C SER A 36 2.81 4.77 -28.08
N THR A 37 2.54 4.54 -26.80
CA THR A 37 2.67 5.57 -25.76
C THR A 37 4.12 6.02 -25.61
N THR A 38 5.08 5.07 -25.58
CA THR A 38 6.52 5.39 -25.58
C THR A 38 6.88 6.29 -26.75
N LYS A 39 6.41 5.95 -27.96
CA LYS A 39 6.66 6.76 -29.15
C LYS A 39 6.05 8.17 -29.02
N VAL A 40 4.79 8.28 -28.59
CA VAL A 40 4.11 9.58 -28.45
C VAL A 40 4.81 10.48 -27.44
N LEU A 41 5.26 9.94 -26.29
CA LEU A 41 6.00 10.71 -25.31
C LEU A 41 7.37 11.13 -25.82
N ASN A 42 8.11 10.25 -26.49
CA ASN A 42 9.41 10.57 -27.06
C ASN A 42 9.30 11.59 -28.21
N ASP A 43 8.31 11.47 -29.08
CA ASP A 43 8.04 12.44 -30.14
C ASP A 43 7.73 13.84 -29.56
N ALA A 44 7.14 13.91 -28.35
CA ALA A 44 6.88 15.14 -27.63
C ALA A 44 8.09 15.65 -26.79
N GLY A 45 9.27 15.02 -26.93
CA GLY A 45 10.49 15.38 -26.21
C GLY A 45 10.57 14.87 -24.75
N ILE A 46 9.71 13.90 -24.37
CA ILE A 46 9.68 13.34 -23.02
C ILE A 46 10.25 11.94 -23.07
N GLY A 47 11.32 11.67 -22.34
CA GLY A 47 12.06 10.41 -22.38
C GLY A 47 12.36 9.82 -21.02
N ARG A 48 13.34 8.90 -20.99
CA ARG A 48 13.75 8.18 -19.77
C ARG A 48 14.19 9.17 -18.69
N ASN A 49 13.74 8.91 -17.46
CA ASN A 49 13.96 9.72 -16.27
C ASN A 49 13.24 11.10 -16.26
N ASP A 50 12.56 11.50 -17.34
CA ASP A 50 11.64 12.64 -17.30
C ASP A 50 10.41 12.27 -16.47
N ARG A 51 9.94 13.15 -15.61
CA ARG A 51 8.89 12.87 -14.62
C ARG A 51 7.56 13.31 -15.12
N VAL A 52 6.67 12.33 -15.30
CA VAL A 52 5.30 12.54 -15.76
C VAL A 52 4.34 12.20 -14.62
N ALA A 53 3.67 13.24 -14.10
CA ALA A 53 2.61 13.04 -13.12
C ALA A 53 1.36 12.47 -13.81
N ILE A 54 0.66 11.57 -13.11
CA ILE A 54 -0.56 10.94 -13.62
C ILE A 54 -1.68 11.17 -12.62
N VAL A 55 -2.75 11.85 -13.04
CA VAL A 55 -3.95 12.10 -12.25
C VAL A 55 -5.17 11.63 -13.03
N LEU A 56 -5.52 10.37 -12.86
CA LEU A 56 -6.63 9.70 -13.53
C LEU A 56 -7.54 9.04 -12.47
N PRO A 57 -8.83 8.87 -12.75
CA PRO A 57 -9.70 8.00 -11.96
C PRO A 57 -9.14 6.58 -11.89
N ASN A 58 -9.40 5.90 -10.78
CA ASN A 58 -9.03 4.49 -10.66
C ASN A 58 -9.78 3.66 -11.71
N GLY A 59 -9.07 2.78 -12.39
CA GLY A 59 -9.67 1.98 -13.45
C GLY A 59 -8.65 1.44 -14.45
N PRO A 60 -9.11 0.84 -15.55
CA PRO A 60 -8.23 0.20 -16.53
C PRO A 60 -7.32 1.19 -17.26
N GLU A 61 -7.77 2.41 -17.53
CA GLU A 61 -6.96 3.45 -18.18
C GLU A 61 -5.83 3.94 -17.28
N MET A 62 -6.09 4.09 -15.97
CA MET A 62 -5.04 4.40 -14.99
C MET A 62 -4.02 3.26 -14.92
N ALA A 63 -4.47 1.99 -14.93
CA ALA A 63 -3.60 0.83 -14.90
C ALA A 63 -2.67 0.77 -16.12
N SER A 64 -3.23 0.87 -17.33
CA SER A 64 -2.44 0.80 -18.56
C SER A 64 -1.58 2.06 -18.78
N CYS A 65 -2.05 3.24 -18.39
CA CYS A 65 -1.28 4.48 -18.45
C CYS A 65 -0.05 4.42 -17.53
N PHE A 66 -0.22 3.93 -16.29
CA PHE A 66 0.91 3.69 -15.39
C PHE A 66 1.95 2.75 -16.02
N LEU A 67 1.51 1.59 -16.54
CA LEU A 67 2.40 0.61 -17.15
C LEU A 67 3.14 1.21 -18.36
N ALA A 68 2.43 1.92 -19.23
CA ALA A 68 3.01 2.53 -20.41
C ALA A 68 4.03 3.63 -20.06
N CYS A 69 3.69 4.50 -19.11
CA CYS A 69 4.60 5.53 -18.60
C CYS A 69 5.83 4.93 -17.92
N ALA A 70 5.65 3.95 -17.03
CA ALA A 70 6.77 3.30 -16.34
C ALA A 70 7.73 2.56 -17.29
N CYS A 71 7.25 2.16 -18.48
CA CYS A 71 8.08 1.59 -19.54
C CYS A 71 8.85 2.63 -20.38
N ALA A 72 8.52 3.92 -20.28
CA ALA A 72 9.06 4.97 -21.16
C ALA A 72 9.76 6.11 -20.39
N VAL A 73 9.18 6.49 -19.26
CA VAL A 73 9.52 7.69 -18.48
C VAL A 73 9.47 7.39 -17.00
N THR A 74 9.72 8.36 -16.14
CA THR A 74 9.43 8.23 -14.70
C THR A 74 7.96 8.55 -14.44
N SER A 75 7.14 7.54 -14.15
CA SER A 75 5.74 7.71 -13.79
C SER A 75 5.59 8.19 -12.35
N ALA A 76 4.73 9.18 -12.10
CA ALA A 76 4.41 9.66 -10.77
C ALA A 76 2.88 9.69 -10.56
N PRO A 77 2.24 8.55 -10.22
CA PRO A 77 0.83 8.49 -9.91
C PRO A 77 0.50 9.30 -8.66
N LEU A 78 -0.45 10.25 -8.78
CA LEU A 78 -0.93 11.08 -7.67
C LEU A 78 -2.37 10.74 -7.33
N ASN A 79 -2.74 10.94 -6.07
CA ASN A 79 -4.11 10.74 -5.61
C ASN A 79 -5.04 11.76 -6.27
N PRO A 80 -6.07 11.35 -7.05
CA PRO A 80 -6.98 12.27 -7.72
C PRO A 80 -7.86 13.09 -6.76
N ALA A 81 -7.91 12.72 -5.48
CA ALA A 81 -8.68 13.43 -4.46
C ALA A 81 -7.89 14.55 -3.75
N TYR A 82 -6.68 14.84 -4.16
CA TYR A 82 -5.89 15.94 -3.61
C TYR A 82 -6.53 17.29 -3.92
N ARG A 83 -6.29 18.28 -3.05
CA ARG A 83 -6.66 19.68 -3.25
C ARG A 83 -5.62 20.40 -4.10
N ILE A 84 -5.95 21.59 -4.55
CA ILE A 84 -5.07 22.38 -5.43
C ILE A 84 -3.70 22.65 -4.80
N GLU A 85 -3.66 22.98 -3.51
CA GLU A 85 -2.40 23.27 -2.80
C GLU A 85 -1.52 22.01 -2.68
N GLU A 86 -2.15 20.83 -2.53
CA GLU A 86 -1.43 19.56 -2.51
C GLU A 86 -0.88 19.24 -3.90
N PHE A 87 -1.65 19.46 -4.97
CA PHE A 87 -1.17 19.27 -6.33
C PHE A 87 -0.05 20.24 -6.67
N GLU A 88 -0.15 21.53 -6.30
CA GLU A 88 0.93 22.48 -6.47
C GLU A 88 2.21 21.99 -5.78
N PHE A 89 2.11 21.56 -4.53
CA PHE A 89 3.23 21.01 -3.79
C PHE A 89 3.84 19.77 -4.47
N TYR A 90 3.02 18.76 -4.79
CA TYR A 90 3.54 17.51 -5.35
C TYR A 90 4.09 17.67 -6.77
N LEU A 91 3.47 18.48 -7.63
CA LEU A 91 3.94 18.72 -8.98
C LEU A 91 5.27 19.51 -8.99
N ASP A 92 5.40 20.50 -8.11
CA ASP A 92 6.64 21.28 -7.94
C ASP A 92 7.74 20.41 -7.31
N ASP A 93 7.47 19.71 -6.22
CA ASP A 93 8.43 18.81 -5.57
C ASP A 93 8.91 17.71 -6.51
N LEU A 94 8.04 17.13 -7.33
CA LEU A 94 8.40 16.19 -8.39
C LEU A 94 9.24 16.83 -9.48
N GLN A 95 9.19 18.16 -9.67
CA GLN A 95 9.68 18.82 -10.88
C GLN A 95 9.12 18.14 -12.14
N ALA A 96 7.80 17.93 -12.16
CA ALA A 96 7.13 17.23 -13.24
C ALA A 96 7.25 18.02 -14.54
N CYS A 97 7.69 17.37 -15.63
CA CYS A 97 7.73 18.00 -16.94
C CYS A 97 6.36 17.96 -17.64
N ALA A 98 5.52 17.03 -17.26
CA ALA A 98 4.16 16.88 -17.79
C ALA A 98 3.21 16.29 -16.76
N LEU A 99 1.91 16.58 -16.96
CA LEU A 99 0.79 16.02 -16.22
C LEU A 99 -0.17 15.32 -17.20
N ILE A 100 -0.45 14.04 -16.99
CA ILE A 100 -1.48 13.30 -17.73
C ILE A 100 -2.79 13.37 -16.94
N VAL A 101 -3.87 13.81 -17.59
CA VAL A 101 -5.24 13.86 -17.08
C VAL A 101 -6.22 13.37 -18.15
N GLU A 102 -7.44 13.02 -17.77
CA GLU A 102 -8.50 12.76 -18.75
C GLU A 102 -8.79 14.02 -19.57
N LYS A 103 -9.14 13.82 -20.83
CA LYS A 103 -9.56 14.93 -21.73
C LYS A 103 -10.73 15.69 -21.13
N GLY A 104 -10.58 17.02 -21.04
CA GLY A 104 -11.60 17.89 -20.45
C GLY A 104 -11.73 17.77 -18.93
N SER A 105 -10.71 17.26 -18.23
CA SER A 105 -10.70 17.11 -16.78
C SER A 105 -10.82 18.45 -16.05
N GLU A 106 -11.73 18.52 -15.07
CA GLU A 106 -11.89 19.65 -14.13
C GLU A 106 -11.10 19.43 -12.83
N SER A 107 -10.19 18.45 -12.82
CA SER A 107 -9.37 18.18 -11.63
C SER A 107 -8.59 19.42 -11.19
N PRO A 108 -8.47 19.71 -9.88
CA PRO A 108 -7.60 20.77 -9.37
C PRO A 108 -6.13 20.65 -9.83
N ALA A 109 -5.70 19.43 -10.24
CA ALA A 109 -4.38 19.20 -10.82
C ALA A 109 -4.12 20.01 -12.10
N VAL A 110 -5.18 20.25 -12.91
CA VAL A 110 -5.07 21.04 -14.14
C VAL A 110 -4.70 22.49 -13.82
N ALA A 111 -5.41 23.11 -12.88
CA ALA A 111 -5.12 24.49 -12.46
C ALA A 111 -3.75 24.61 -11.82
N ALA A 112 -3.33 23.62 -11.01
CA ALA A 112 -2.00 23.57 -10.42
C ALA A 112 -0.90 23.47 -11.50
N ALA A 113 -1.06 22.60 -12.49
CA ALA A 113 -0.11 22.44 -13.59
C ALA A 113 -0.01 23.71 -14.45
N GLN A 114 -1.15 24.37 -14.75
CA GLN A 114 -1.16 25.63 -15.48
C GLN A 114 -0.41 26.74 -14.74
N LYS A 115 -0.63 26.87 -13.42
CA LYS A 115 0.08 27.83 -12.56
C LYS A 115 1.59 27.62 -12.54
N LEU A 116 2.03 26.36 -12.57
CA LEU A 116 3.43 25.95 -12.55
C LEU A 116 4.08 25.90 -13.96
N GLY A 117 3.33 26.16 -15.03
CA GLY A 117 3.83 26.06 -16.39
C GLY A 117 4.14 24.63 -16.85
N ILE A 118 3.54 23.63 -16.22
CA ILE A 118 3.72 22.22 -16.53
C ILE A 118 2.84 21.84 -17.73
N ARG A 119 3.41 21.12 -18.71
CA ARG A 119 2.69 20.63 -19.87
C ARG A 119 1.55 19.70 -19.46
N ILE A 120 0.35 19.96 -19.98
CA ILE A 120 -0.80 19.06 -19.80
C ILE A 120 -0.92 18.15 -21.03
N ILE A 121 -1.01 16.84 -20.77
CA ILE A 121 -1.23 15.80 -21.79
C ILE A 121 -2.62 15.21 -21.53
N GLU A 122 -3.51 15.37 -22.47
CA GLU A 122 -4.85 14.83 -22.38
C GLU A 122 -4.90 13.37 -22.82
N LEU A 123 -5.44 12.50 -21.95
CA LEU A 123 -5.77 11.12 -22.24
C LEU A 123 -7.21 11.02 -22.72
N SER A 124 -7.41 10.47 -23.90
CA SER A 124 -8.74 10.23 -24.47
C SER A 124 -9.01 8.74 -24.62
N VAL A 125 -10.21 8.30 -24.25
CA VAL A 125 -10.69 6.93 -24.46
C VAL A 125 -11.56 6.92 -25.71
N PRO A 126 -11.16 6.24 -26.81
CA PRO A 126 -11.97 6.14 -28.01
C PRO A 126 -13.31 5.44 -27.74
N GLU A 127 -14.36 5.81 -28.48
CA GLU A 127 -15.64 5.14 -28.38
C GLU A 127 -15.53 3.66 -28.77
N GLY A 128 -16.09 2.78 -27.96
CA GLY A 128 -15.99 1.33 -28.16
C GLY A 128 -14.62 0.71 -27.82
N ALA A 129 -13.67 1.49 -27.31
CA ALA A 129 -12.36 0.99 -26.92
C ALA A 129 -12.43 -0.12 -25.85
N CYS A 130 -11.53 -1.09 -25.90
CA CYS A 130 -11.37 -2.08 -24.84
C CYS A 130 -10.87 -1.44 -23.53
N ALA A 131 -11.01 -2.16 -22.43
CA ALA A 131 -10.57 -1.72 -21.11
C ALA A 131 -9.09 -1.36 -21.11
N GLY A 132 -8.76 -0.13 -20.72
CA GLY A 132 -7.39 0.38 -20.66
C GLY A 132 -6.83 0.91 -21.98
N GLN A 133 -7.59 0.90 -23.07
CA GLN A 133 -7.16 1.51 -24.32
C GLN A 133 -7.40 3.02 -24.31
N PHE A 134 -6.37 3.78 -24.66
CA PHE A 134 -6.41 5.24 -24.72
C PHE A 134 -5.50 5.79 -25.81
N THR A 135 -5.60 7.09 -26.04
CA THR A 135 -4.65 7.89 -26.83
C THR A 135 -4.20 9.10 -26.02
N LEU A 136 -2.99 9.60 -26.26
CA LEU A 136 -2.45 10.80 -25.63
C LEU A 136 -2.32 11.93 -26.65
N ALA A 137 -2.75 13.14 -26.26
CA ALA A 137 -2.50 14.37 -26.99
C ALA A 137 -1.30 15.08 -26.33
N ALA A 138 -0.07 14.71 -26.73
CA ALA A 138 1.16 15.19 -26.10
C ALA A 138 1.71 16.51 -26.67
N GLY A 139 1.05 17.13 -27.66
CA GLY A 139 1.42 18.41 -28.25
C GLY A 139 2.37 18.27 -29.44
N GLU A 140 3.07 19.37 -29.76
CA GLU A 140 3.98 19.44 -30.92
C GLU A 140 5.24 18.59 -30.70
N PRO A 141 5.81 18.03 -31.78
CA PRO A 141 7.06 17.28 -31.73
C PRO A 141 8.22 18.10 -31.19
N ALA A 142 9.02 17.47 -30.36
CA ALA A 142 10.23 18.07 -29.78
C ALA A 142 11.35 17.05 -29.71
N HIS A 143 12.60 17.54 -29.61
CA HIS A 143 13.75 16.65 -29.46
C HIS A 143 13.75 15.94 -28.09
N CYS A 144 13.98 14.63 -28.10
CA CYS A 144 14.07 13.81 -26.91
C CYS A 144 15.50 13.31 -26.72
N ASP A 145 16.19 13.80 -25.69
CA ASP A 145 17.59 13.46 -25.41
C ASP A 145 17.76 11.98 -25.01
N HIS A 146 16.79 11.43 -24.30
CA HIS A 146 16.84 10.10 -23.71
C HIS A 146 15.67 9.23 -24.14
N GLY A 147 15.40 9.17 -25.45
CA GLY A 147 14.29 8.37 -26.00
C GLY A 147 14.48 6.86 -25.84
N GLY A 148 13.44 6.14 -26.19
CA GLY A 148 13.35 4.68 -26.11
C GLY A 148 12.79 4.15 -24.79
N PRO A 149 12.68 2.82 -24.66
CA PRO A 149 12.11 2.20 -23.46
C PRO A 149 13.06 2.31 -22.27
N ALA A 150 12.48 2.52 -21.08
CA ALA A 150 13.20 2.53 -19.82
C ALA A 150 13.79 1.15 -19.47
N SER A 151 14.99 1.12 -18.90
CA SER A 151 15.71 -0.11 -18.60
C SER A 151 16.64 0.01 -17.39
N GLY A 152 16.88 -1.08 -16.71
CA GLY A 152 17.88 -1.20 -15.66
C GLY A 152 17.72 -0.18 -14.55
N GLY A 153 18.72 0.72 -14.43
CA GLY A 153 18.79 1.76 -13.41
C GLY A 153 17.95 3.01 -13.68
N ASP A 154 17.26 3.11 -14.85
CA ASP A 154 16.34 4.23 -15.10
C ASP A 154 15.23 4.24 -14.05
N VAL A 155 14.87 5.40 -13.53
CA VAL A 155 13.78 5.55 -12.56
C VAL A 155 12.44 5.40 -13.28
N ALA A 156 11.75 4.31 -13.03
CA ALA A 156 10.46 4.01 -13.66
C ALA A 156 9.27 4.61 -12.90
N MET A 157 9.42 4.82 -11.60
CA MET A 157 8.36 5.37 -10.76
C MET A 157 8.93 6.18 -9.60
N ILE A 158 8.25 7.28 -9.26
CA ILE A 158 8.44 8.00 -8.00
C ILE A 158 7.12 8.02 -7.24
N LEU A 159 7.15 7.62 -5.98
CA LEU A 159 6.04 7.80 -5.05
C LEU A 159 6.48 8.64 -3.87
N HIS A 160 5.56 9.43 -3.34
CA HIS A 160 5.76 10.14 -2.10
C HIS A 160 5.29 9.28 -0.92
N THR A 161 6.09 9.22 0.13
CA THR A 161 5.68 8.62 1.39
C THR A 161 5.38 9.69 2.40
N SER A 162 4.30 9.54 3.12
CA SER A 162 4.00 10.35 4.31
C SER A 162 5.04 9.98 5.37
N GLY A 163 6.20 10.65 5.33
CA GLY A 163 7.17 10.54 6.41
C GLY A 163 6.57 11.01 7.73
N THR A 164 7.09 10.52 8.83
CA THR A 164 6.80 11.04 10.19
C THR A 164 7.32 12.46 10.42
N THR A 165 7.91 13.08 9.40
CA THR A 165 8.40 14.46 9.33
C THR A 165 7.45 15.32 8.51
N SER A 166 7.51 16.65 8.65
CA SER A 166 6.57 17.61 8.06
C SER A 166 6.46 17.60 6.52
N LYS A 167 7.39 16.98 5.80
CA LYS A 167 7.34 16.89 4.32
C LYS A 167 7.42 15.45 3.85
N PRO A 168 6.58 15.04 2.87
CA PRO A 168 6.67 13.75 2.20
C PRO A 168 8.05 13.56 1.55
N LYS A 169 8.53 12.31 1.54
CA LYS A 169 9.82 11.97 0.92
C LYS A 169 9.59 11.35 -0.44
N ARG A 170 10.40 11.72 -1.42
CA ARG A 170 10.40 11.08 -2.75
C ARG A 170 11.15 9.76 -2.70
N VAL A 171 10.48 8.70 -3.11
CA VAL A 171 11.04 7.35 -3.22
C VAL A 171 11.18 7.02 -4.70
N PRO A 172 12.38 7.15 -5.29
CA PRO A 172 12.63 6.70 -6.64
C PRO A 172 12.72 5.17 -6.68
N LEU A 173 12.05 4.57 -7.63
CA LEU A 173 12.06 3.13 -7.88
C LEU A 173 12.46 2.88 -9.33
N THR A 174 13.56 2.16 -9.50
CA THR A 174 14.11 1.86 -10.82
C THR A 174 13.34 0.75 -11.51
N VAL A 175 13.56 0.59 -12.82
CA VAL A 175 13.05 -0.57 -13.58
C VAL A 175 13.47 -1.89 -12.93
N ASP A 176 14.71 -1.97 -12.43
CA ASP A 176 15.20 -3.20 -11.77
C ASP A 176 14.50 -3.43 -10.42
N ASN A 177 14.20 -2.37 -9.65
CA ASN A 177 13.41 -2.49 -8.41
C ASN A 177 11.98 -3.01 -8.69
N LEU A 178 11.29 -2.40 -9.68
CA LEU A 178 9.94 -2.83 -10.06
C LEU A 178 9.92 -4.28 -10.54
N GLY A 179 10.88 -4.61 -11.42
CA GLY A 179 10.99 -5.95 -11.96
C GLY A 179 11.35 -7.01 -10.93
N ALA A 180 12.22 -6.69 -9.97
CA ALA A 180 12.53 -7.60 -8.87
C ALA A 180 11.30 -7.83 -7.99
N SER A 181 10.61 -6.76 -7.57
CA SER A 181 9.41 -6.87 -6.74
C SER A 181 8.30 -7.66 -7.43
N ALA A 182 8.03 -7.39 -8.72
CA ALA A 182 7.02 -8.12 -9.47
C ALA A 182 7.30 -9.62 -9.50
N ARG A 183 8.55 -10.02 -9.78
CA ARG A 183 8.96 -11.44 -9.76
C ARG A 183 8.89 -12.07 -8.37
N HIS A 184 9.30 -11.35 -7.33
CA HIS A 184 9.21 -11.84 -5.94
C HIS A 184 7.76 -12.12 -5.55
N ILE A 185 6.85 -11.20 -5.86
CA ILE A 185 5.42 -11.37 -5.56
C ILE A 185 4.84 -12.52 -6.39
N ALA A 186 5.15 -12.57 -7.69
CA ALA A 186 4.67 -13.63 -8.58
C ALA A 186 5.12 -15.02 -8.09
N ALA A 187 6.39 -15.16 -7.70
CA ALA A 187 6.92 -16.40 -7.16
C ALA A 187 6.29 -16.77 -5.82
N THR A 188 6.15 -15.81 -4.89
CA THR A 188 5.54 -16.03 -3.57
C THR A 188 4.10 -16.52 -3.68
N LEU A 189 3.31 -15.91 -4.58
CA LEU A 189 1.90 -16.22 -4.79
C LEU A 189 1.69 -17.29 -5.87
N GLN A 190 2.78 -17.80 -6.44
CA GLN A 190 2.78 -18.83 -7.49
C GLN A 190 1.79 -18.49 -8.61
N PHE A 191 1.88 -17.25 -9.12
CA PHE A 191 1.03 -16.83 -10.22
C PHE A 191 1.30 -17.60 -11.50
N THR A 192 0.22 -17.89 -12.22
CA THR A 192 0.22 -18.58 -13.50
C THR A 192 -0.68 -17.83 -14.50
N PRO A 193 -0.59 -18.10 -15.81
CA PRO A 193 -1.50 -17.52 -16.80
C PRO A 193 -2.99 -17.81 -16.54
N GLN A 194 -3.33 -18.85 -15.76
CA GLN A 194 -4.69 -19.20 -15.40
C GLN A 194 -5.27 -18.31 -14.29
N ASP A 195 -4.40 -17.57 -13.60
CA ASP A 195 -4.85 -16.71 -12.53
C ASP A 195 -5.52 -15.43 -13.04
N GLY A 196 -6.49 -14.94 -12.28
CA GLY A 196 -7.17 -13.68 -12.51
C GLY A 196 -7.30 -12.90 -11.23
N GLY A 197 -6.73 -11.70 -11.17
CA GLY A 197 -6.78 -10.82 -10.02
C GLY A 197 -7.96 -9.85 -10.09
N LEU A 198 -8.74 -9.72 -9.01
CA LEU A 198 -9.67 -8.62 -8.84
C LEU A 198 -8.97 -7.48 -8.08
N ASN A 199 -8.55 -6.44 -8.83
CA ASN A 199 -7.84 -5.29 -8.27
C ASN A 199 -8.83 -4.20 -7.85
N ILE A 200 -9.05 -4.09 -6.55
CA ILE A 200 -9.89 -3.07 -5.90
C ILE A 200 -9.05 -1.99 -5.21
N MET A 201 -7.72 -2.10 -5.32
CA MET A 201 -6.80 -1.18 -4.67
C MET A 201 -6.63 0.13 -5.47
N PRO A 202 -6.34 1.25 -4.78
CA PRO A 202 -6.00 2.50 -5.45
C PRO A 202 -4.74 2.35 -6.31
N LEU A 203 -4.80 2.83 -7.56
CA LEU A 203 -3.71 2.78 -8.53
C LEU A 203 -2.78 4.02 -8.46
N PHE A 204 -2.73 4.67 -7.31
CA PHE A 204 -1.71 5.66 -6.93
C PHE A 204 -0.92 5.20 -5.69
N HIS A 205 -1.13 3.96 -5.23
CA HIS A 205 -0.38 3.31 -4.16
C HIS A 205 0.39 2.10 -4.68
N ILE A 206 1.57 1.89 -4.10
CA ILE A 206 2.46 0.78 -4.43
C ILE A 206 1.77 -0.59 -4.39
N HIS A 207 0.81 -0.80 -3.47
CA HIS A 207 0.05 -2.04 -3.35
C HIS A 207 -0.77 -2.32 -4.61
N GLY A 208 -1.56 -1.35 -5.09
CA GLY A 208 -2.38 -1.49 -6.28
C GLY A 208 -1.55 -1.59 -7.56
N LEU A 209 -0.47 -0.80 -7.65
CA LEU A 209 0.39 -0.71 -8.84
C LEU A 209 1.27 -1.94 -9.02
N ILE A 210 1.87 -2.44 -7.96
CA ILE A 210 2.84 -3.54 -8.06
C ILE A 210 2.17 -4.88 -7.76
N ALA A 211 1.61 -5.08 -6.56
CA ALA A 211 1.05 -6.37 -6.21
C ALA A 211 -0.29 -6.66 -6.90
N GLY A 212 -1.12 -5.62 -7.08
CA GLY A 212 -2.43 -5.75 -7.73
C GLY A 212 -2.39 -5.72 -9.26
N LEU A 213 -1.30 -5.22 -9.87
CA LEU A 213 -1.25 -5.01 -11.32
C LEU A 213 0.01 -5.60 -11.96
N LEU A 214 1.21 -5.09 -11.67
CA LEU A 214 2.43 -5.48 -12.39
C LEU A 214 2.83 -6.94 -12.12
N ALA A 215 2.74 -7.39 -10.87
CA ALA A 215 3.16 -8.74 -10.51
C ALA A 215 2.32 -9.84 -11.19
N PRO A 216 0.98 -9.81 -11.18
CA PRO A 216 0.20 -10.81 -11.93
C PRO A 216 0.45 -10.73 -13.45
N LEU A 217 0.52 -9.52 -14.04
CA LEU A 217 0.81 -9.38 -15.47
C LEU A 217 2.20 -9.93 -15.85
N SER A 218 3.19 -9.80 -14.97
CA SER A 218 4.55 -10.36 -15.17
C SER A 218 4.59 -11.89 -15.16
N ALA A 219 3.52 -12.55 -14.76
CA ALA A 219 3.35 -14.00 -14.81
C ALA A 219 2.34 -14.47 -15.88
N GLY A 220 1.90 -13.54 -16.76
CA GLY A 220 0.88 -13.82 -17.77
C GLY A 220 -0.55 -13.90 -17.25
N SER A 221 -0.77 -13.56 -15.99
CA SER A 221 -2.12 -13.55 -15.37
C SER A 221 -2.91 -12.31 -15.80
N ARG A 222 -4.24 -12.41 -15.82
CA ARG A 222 -5.12 -11.28 -16.11
C ARG A 222 -5.43 -10.46 -14.85
N VAL A 223 -5.76 -9.18 -15.06
CA VAL A 223 -6.18 -8.26 -13.99
C VAL A 223 -7.50 -7.60 -14.34
N PHE A 224 -8.48 -7.68 -13.43
CA PHE A 224 -9.73 -6.94 -13.52
C PHE A 224 -9.61 -5.66 -12.70
N CYS A 225 -9.59 -4.51 -13.38
CA CYS A 225 -9.42 -3.19 -12.80
C CYS A 225 -10.79 -2.56 -12.50
N THR A 226 -11.07 -2.34 -11.22
CA THR A 226 -12.30 -1.67 -10.79
C THR A 226 -12.13 -0.15 -10.70
N PRO A 227 -13.22 0.64 -10.68
CA PRO A 227 -13.17 2.08 -10.40
C PRO A 227 -12.75 2.43 -8.95
N GLY A 228 -12.16 1.48 -8.22
CA GLY A 228 -11.80 1.57 -6.82
C GLY A 228 -12.67 0.67 -5.95
N PHE A 229 -12.39 0.65 -4.65
CA PHE A 229 -13.15 -0.19 -3.72
C PHE A 229 -14.59 0.29 -3.55
N ASN A 230 -15.53 -0.64 -3.67
CA ASN A 230 -16.93 -0.44 -3.35
C ASN A 230 -17.54 -1.76 -2.85
N ALA A 231 -17.82 -1.83 -1.55
CA ALA A 231 -18.32 -3.04 -0.91
C ALA A 231 -19.68 -3.52 -1.46
N LEU A 232 -20.52 -2.60 -1.98
CA LEU A 232 -21.81 -2.93 -2.59
C LEU A 232 -21.67 -3.61 -3.96
N ARG A 233 -20.61 -3.24 -4.69
CA ARG A 233 -20.35 -3.74 -6.05
C ARG A 233 -19.38 -4.91 -6.09
N PHE A 234 -18.68 -5.20 -5.01
CA PHE A 234 -17.61 -6.21 -4.95
C PHE A 234 -18.07 -7.57 -5.49
N PHE A 235 -19.20 -8.08 -5.01
CA PHE A 235 -19.68 -9.40 -5.42
C PHE A 235 -20.20 -9.43 -6.87
N LYS A 236 -20.75 -8.31 -7.38
CA LYS A 236 -21.07 -8.18 -8.79
C LYS A 236 -19.80 -8.21 -9.66
N TRP A 237 -18.74 -7.52 -9.24
CA TRP A 237 -17.45 -7.59 -9.92
C TRP A 237 -16.83 -8.98 -9.84
N MET A 238 -17.02 -9.69 -8.72
CA MET A 238 -16.57 -11.07 -8.57
C MET A 238 -17.28 -12.01 -9.58
N GLU A 239 -18.57 -11.83 -9.82
CA GLU A 239 -19.30 -12.59 -10.86
C GLU A 239 -18.79 -12.30 -12.27
N GLU A 240 -18.51 -11.04 -12.56
CA GLU A 240 -18.08 -10.58 -13.89
C GLU A 240 -16.60 -10.96 -14.14
N ALA A 241 -15.71 -10.72 -13.19
CA ALA A 241 -14.28 -10.96 -13.30
C ALA A 241 -13.91 -12.45 -13.20
N ARG A 242 -14.70 -13.26 -12.47
CA ARG A 242 -14.38 -14.65 -12.10
C ARG A 242 -12.93 -14.77 -11.65
N PRO A 243 -12.56 -14.05 -10.58
CA PRO A 243 -11.17 -14.00 -10.13
C PRO A 243 -10.76 -15.29 -9.46
N THR A 244 -9.45 -15.61 -9.50
CA THR A 244 -8.86 -16.66 -8.67
C THR A 244 -8.32 -16.11 -7.35
N TRP A 245 -8.17 -14.80 -7.24
CA TRP A 245 -7.71 -14.13 -6.04
C TRP A 245 -8.10 -12.64 -6.05
N TYR A 246 -8.03 -12.02 -4.87
CA TYR A 246 -8.05 -10.58 -4.73
C TYR A 246 -7.09 -10.13 -3.61
N THR A 247 -6.73 -8.84 -3.62
CA THR A 247 -5.92 -8.23 -2.58
C THR A 247 -6.62 -6.99 -2.01
N ALA A 248 -6.50 -6.80 -0.69
CA ALA A 248 -7.14 -5.68 -0.01
C ALA A 248 -6.38 -5.28 1.26
N VAL A 249 -6.79 -4.18 1.87
CA VAL A 249 -6.41 -3.79 3.24
C VAL A 249 -7.46 -4.28 4.25
N PRO A 250 -7.13 -4.41 5.54
CA PRO A 250 -8.04 -4.97 6.55
C PRO A 250 -9.44 -4.32 6.60
N THR A 251 -9.51 -3.00 6.44
CA THR A 251 -10.81 -2.30 6.44
C THR A 251 -11.70 -2.67 5.26
N MET A 252 -11.10 -2.97 4.09
CA MET A 252 -11.84 -3.47 2.93
C MET A 252 -12.29 -4.91 3.17
N HIS A 253 -11.43 -5.76 3.74
CA HIS A 253 -11.80 -7.14 4.11
C HIS A 253 -12.99 -7.17 5.06
N LEU A 254 -13.00 -6.31 6.09
CA LEU A 254 -14.11 -6.20 7.04
C LEU A 254 -15.42 -5.81 6.32
N ALA A 255 -15.37 -4.81 5.44
CA ALA A 255 -16.54 -4.38 4.67
C ALA A 255 -17.05 -5.45 3.70
N ILE A 256 -16.17 -6.27 3.13
CA ILE A 256 -16.52 -7.42 2.30
C ILE A 256 -17.15 -8.52 3.16
N ALA A 257 -16.53 -8.87 4.31
CA ALA A 257 -17.03 -9.90 5.23
C ALA A 257 -18.46 -9.62 5.72
N THR A 258 -18.76 -8.36 6.06
CA THR A 258 -20.11 -7.93 6.48
C THR A 258 -21.18 -8.28 5.44
N ARG A 259 -20.83 -8.32 4.15
CA ARG A 259 -21.77 -8.58 3.04
C ARG A 259 -21.71 -10.00 2.50
N ALA A 260 -20.69 -10.78 2.85
CA ALA A 260 -20.43 -12.11 2.28
C ALA A 260 -21.59 -13.08 2.50
N LYS A 261 -22.24 -13.06 3.67
CA LYS A 261 -23.38 -13.94 3.97
C LYS A 261 -24.53 -13.78 2.97
N HIS A 262 -24.82 -12.57 2.52
CA HIS A 262 -25.87 -12.29 1.53
C HIS A 262 -25.45 -12.65 0.09
N ASN A 263 -24.18 -12.98 -0.12
CA ASN A 263 -23.59 -13.28 -1.42
C ASN A 263 -22.96 -14.69 -1.48
N ALA A 264 -23.39 -15.59 -0.57
CA ALA A 264 -22.83 -16.95 -0.45
C ALA A 264 -22.90 -17.75 -1.75
N GLN A 265 -23.96 -17.56 -2.57
CA GLN A 265 -24.08 -18.23 -3.87
C GLN A 265 -23.03 -17.72 -4.89
N THR A 266 -22.72 -16.43 -4.90
CA THR A 266 -21.68 -15.85 -5.75
C THR A 266 -20.32 -16.38 -5.35
N ILE A 267 -20.03 -16.43 -4.05
CA ILE A 267 -18.78 -16.99 -3.52
C ILE A 267 -18.63 -18.46 -3.92
N ALA A 268 -19.66 -19.26 -3.73
CA ALA A 268 -19.63 -20.69 -4.07
C ALA A 268 -19.42 -20.95 -5.58
N ARG A 269 -19.96 -20.09 -6.45
CA ARG A 269 -19.80 -20.19 -7.91
C ARG A 269 -18.44 -19.76 -8.40
N HIS A 270 -17.76 -18.92 -7.65
CA HIS A 270 -16.45 -18.32 -8.03
C HIS A 270 -15.44 -18.53 -6.90
N PRO A 271 -14.97 -19.79 -6.69
CA PRO A 271 -14.00 -20.09 -5.63
C PRO A 271 -12.68 -19.40 -5.88
N LEU A 272 -12.12 -18.83 -4.81
CA LEU A 272 -10.81 -18.20 -4.85
C LEU A 272 -9.71 -19.21 -4.52
N ARG A 273 -8.57 -19.10 -5.15
CA ARG A 273 -7.37 -19.86 -4.84
C ARG A 273 -6.72 -19.38 -3.53
N PHE A 274 -6.72 -18.06 -3.33
CA PHE A 274 -6.30 -17.39 -2.10
C PHE A 274 -6.84 -15.96 -2.03
N ILE A 275 -6.71 -15.35 -0.86
CA ILE A 275 -6.97 -13.94 -0.59
C ILE A 275 -5.67 -13.34 -0.03
N ARG A 276 -5.36 -12.09 -0.37
CA ARG A 276 -4.16 -11.41 0.12
C ARG A 276 -4.51 -10.17 0.93
N SER A 277 -3.91 -10.03 2.11
CA SER A 277 -3.99 -8.83 2.94
C SER A 277 -2.62 -8.16 3.07
N SER A 278 -2.56 -6.84 2.95
CA SER A 278 -1.32 -6.08 3.11
C SER A 278 -1.57 -4.63 3.54
N SER A 279 -0.48 -3.88 3.72
CA SER A 279 -0.42 -2.44 4.02
C SER A 279 -0.82 -2.05 5.44
N SER A 280 -1.44 -2.94 6.20
CA SER A 280 -1.75 -2.79 7.62
C SER A 280 -1.90 -4.17 8.24
N SER A 281 -1.72 -4.30 9.55
CA SER A 281 -1.98 -5.58 10.23
C SER A 281 -3.46 -5.93 10.19
N ILE A 282 -3.74 -7.22 10.04
CA ILE A 282 -5.10 -7.77 10.06
C ILE A 282 -5.29 -8.58 11.35
N PRO A 283 -6.40 -8.37 12.09
CA PRO A 283 -6.70 -9.17 13.27
C PRO A 283 -6.88 -10.65 12.91
N PRO A 284 -6.33 -11.59 13.73
CA PRO A 284 -6.46 -13.03 13.49
C PRO A 284 -7.90 -13.49 13.32
N GLN A 285 -8.85 -12.92 14.09
CA GLN A 285 -10.27 -13.24 14.00
C GLN A 285 -10.87 -12.88 12.63
N LEU A 286 -10.41 -11.76 12.04
CA LEU A 286 -10.85 -11.37 10.70
C LEU A 286 -10.27 -12.30 9.63
N ILE A 287 -9.04 -12.81 9.83
CA ILE A 287 -8.44 -13.83 8.95
C ILE A 287 -9.32 -15.07 8.95
N GLU A 288 -9.62 -15.63 10.13
CA GLU A 288 -10.45 -16.81 10.29
C GLU A 288 -11.84 -16.62 9.66
N GLN A 289 -12.48 -15.47 9.92
CA GLN A 289 -13.77 -15.13 9.36
C GLN A 289 -13.75 -15.11 7.81
N ILE A 290 -12.76 -14.46 7.21
CA ILE A 290 -12.61 -14.37 5.75
C ILE A 290 -12.35 -15.76 5.15
N GLU A 291 -11.46 -16.56 5.75
CA GLU A 291 -11.17 -17.91 5.30
C GLU A 291 -12.40 -18.82 5.34
N GLN A 292 -13.20 -18.74 6.40
CA GLN A 292 -14.45 -19.49 6.51
C GLN A 292 -15.48 -19.03 5.47
N LEU A 293 -15.64 -17.73 5.26
CA LEU A 293 -16.61 -17.18 4.32
C LEU A 293 -16.31 -17.53 2.86
N PHE A 294 -15.02 -17.49 2.47
CA PHE A 294 -14.60 -17.73 1.09
C PHE A 294 -14.09 -19.14 0.83
N ASN A 295 -13.90 -19.95 1.87
CA ASN A 295 -13.24 -21.26 1.81
C ASN A 295 -11.90 -21.18 1.06
N ALA A 296 -11.13 -20.16 1.34
CA ALA A 296 -9.85 -19.85 0.68
C ALA A 296 -8.84 -19.33 1.70
N PRO A 297 -7.54 -19.71 1.58
CA PRO A 297 -6.51 -19.23 2.50
C PRO A 297 -6.28 -17.73 2.34
N LEU A 298 -6.11 -17.00 3.45
CA LEU A 298 -5.70 -15.62 3.46
C LEU A 298 -4.19 -15.52 3.72
N VAL A 299 -3.47 -14.87 2.82
CA VAL A 299 -2.03 -14.62 2.88
C VAL A 299 -1.78 -13.20 3.38
N GLU A 300 -1.25 -13.09 4.59
CA GLU A 300 -0.72 -11.81 5.11
C GLU A 300 0.62 -11.49 4.48
N SER A 301 0.86 -10.23 4.16
CA SER A 301 2.15 -9.75 3.66
C SER A 301 2.49 -8.37 4.19
N TYR A 302 3.79 -8.15 4.38
CA TYR A 302 4.39 -6.91 4.85
C TYR A 302 5.18 -6.26 3.74
N GLY A 303 5.07 -4.94 3.65
CA GLY A 303 5.80 -4.18 2.66
C GLY A 303 5.67 -2.68 2.86
N MET A 304 6.52 -1.95 2.14
CA MET A 304 6.56 -0.49 2.12
C MET A 304 6.95 0.01 0.74
N THR A 305 6.77 1.30 0.50
CA THR A 305 7.10 1.93 -0.79
C THR A 305 8.59 1.79 -1.11
N GLU A 306 9.44 1.98 -0.11
CA GLU A 306 10.90 1.91 -0.22
C GLU A 306 11.42 0.50 -0.60
N ALA A 307 10.61 -0.54 -0.39
CA ALA A 307 10.90 -1.90 -0.83
C ALA A 307 10.14 -2.30 -2.12
N CYS A 308 9.63 -1.32 -2.87
CA CYS A 308 8.77 -1.57 -4.03
C CYS A 308 7.64 -2.57 -3.72
N HIS A 309 7.07 -2.45 -2.57
CA HIS A 309 5.98 -3.15 -1.91
C HIS A 309 6.40 -4.31 -1.02
N GLN A 310 6.61 -5.55 -1.54
CA GLN A 310 6.70 -6.76 -0.70
C GLN A 310 8.08 -6.98 -0.09
N MET A 311 8.10 -7.25 1.22
CA MET A 311 9.29 -7.65 1.98
C MET A 311 9.13 -9.05 2.58
N ALA A 312 7.99 -9.32 3.23
CA ALA A 312 7.66 -10.63 3.79
C ALA A 312 6.23 -11.03 3.39
N ALA A 313 5.96 -12.32 3.37
CA ALA A 313 4.63 -12.87 3.16
C ALA A 313 4.48 -14.24 3.81
N ASN A 314 3.29 -14.54 4.33
CA ASN A 314 2.92 -15.91 4.66
C ASN A 314 2.86 -16.73 3.37
N PRO A 315 3.34 -17.98 3.37
CA PRO A 315 3.36 -18.81 2.19
C PRO A 315 1.95 -19.33 1.84
N LEU A 316 1.77 -19.74 0.57
CA LEU A 316 0.57 -20.48 0.17
C LEU A 316 0.63 -21.93 0.70
N PRO A 317 -0.53 -22.58 0.92
CA PRO A 317 -0.59 -24.02 1.17
C PRO A 317 0.14 -24.82 0.06
N PRO A 318 0.79 -25.95 0.38
CA PRO A 318 0.72 -26.70 1.65
C PRO A 318 1.66 -26.18 2.74
N LEU A 319 2.42 -25.12 2.51
CA LEU A 319 3.30 -24.56 3.54
C LEU A 319 2.46 -23.90 4.65
N LYS A 320 3.00 -23.96 5.87
CA LYS A 320 2.31 -23.45 7.06
C LYS A 320 2.25 -21.94 7.05
N ARG A 321 1.05 -21.37 7.19
CA ARG A 321 0.82 -19.96 7.52
C ARG A 321 0.76 -19.82 9.05
N LYS A 322 1.28 -18.70 9.56
CA LYS A 322 1.21 -18.37 10.99
C LYS A 322 0.47 -17.04 11.16
N PRO A 323 -0.86 -17.07 11.43
CA PRO A 323 -1.62 -15.86 11.75
C PRO A 323 -0.95 -15.05 12.87
N GLY A 324 -0.96 -13.72 12.77
CA GLY A 324 -0.24 -12.84 13.68
C GLY A 324 1.23 -12.62 13.32
N THR A 325 1.73 -13.31 12.28
CA THR A 325 3.02 -13.00 11.63
C THR A 325 2.78 -12.50 10.21
N VAL A 326 3.73 -11.74 9.68
CA VAL A 326 3.70 -11.34 8.28
C VAL A 326 4.44 -12.33 7.36
N GLY A 327 4.70 -13.54 7.86
CA GLY A 327 5.35 -14.60 7.10
C GLY A 327 6.87 -14.52 7.09
N ARG A 328 7.47 -15.13 6.05
CA ARG A 328 8.93 -15.19 5.85
C ARG A 328 9.39 -14.13 4.86
N ALA A 329 10.69 -13.88 4.82
CA ALA A 329 11.29 -13.06 3.76
C ALA A 329 10.81 -13.54 2.37
N ALA A 330 10.27 -12.59 1.59
CA ALA A 330 9.61 -12.89 0.32
C ALA A 330 10.03 -11.88 -0.77
N GLY A 331 11.34 -11.72 -0.88
CA GLY A 331 12.01 -10.82 -1.81
C GLY A 331 13.37 -10.41 -1.29
N PRO A 332 13.48 -9.34 -0.48
CA PRO A 332 14.73 -8.92 0.12
C PRO A 332 15.14 -9.85 1.27
N GLU A 333 16.41 -9.82 1.62
CA GLU A 333 16.88 -10.32 2.91
C GLU A 333 16.27 -9.48 4.04
N ILE A 334 15.95 -10.14 5.17
CA ILE A 334 15.44 -9.48 6.37
C ILE A 334 16.32 -9.87 7.54
N ARG A 335 16.73 -8.89 8.34
CA ARG A 335 17.40 -9.08 9.63
C ARG A 335 16.80 -8.17 10.68
N ILE A 336 17.13 -8.47 11.93
CA ILE A 336 16.75 -7.65 13.09
C ILE A 336 18.02 -6.97 13.61
N LEU A 337 17.96 -5.63 13.71
CA LEU A 337 19.07 -4.79 14.16
C LEU A 337 18.83 -4.34 15.60
N GLY A 338 19.82 -4.54 16.45
CA GLY A 338 19.83 -4.07 17.83
C GLY A 338 20.14 -2.57 17.94
N GLU A 339 19.93 -2.01 19.11
CA GLU A 339 20.25 -0.59 19.41
C GLU A 339 21.75 -0.28 19.30
N ASP A 340 22.60 -1.28 19.55
CA ASP A 340 24.06 -1.20 19.44
C ASP A 340 24.58 -1.35 18.00
N GLY A 341 23.68 -1.55 17.02
CA GLY A 341 24.02 -1.76 15.61
C GLY A 341 24.40 -3.20 15.25
N SER A 342 24.38 -4.14 16.21
CA SER A 342 24.59 -5.56 15.95
C SER A 342 23.32 -6.24 15.43
N PHE A 343 23.47 -7.34 14.68
CA PHE A 343 22.31 -8.17 14.31
C PHE A 343 21.95 -9.08 15.47
N LEU A 344 20.66 -9.07 15.81
CA LEU A 344 20.11 -9.84 16.92
C LEU A 344 19.85 -11.31 16.53
N ALA A 345 19.85 -12.17 17.56
CA ALA A 345 19.52 -13.58 17.41
C ALA A 345 17.99 -13.79 17.23
N THR A 346 17.65 -15.00 16.82
CA THR A 346 16.25 -15.43 16.69
C THR A 346 15.51 -15.29 18.03
N GLY A 347 14.31 -14.71 18.00
CA GLY A 347 13.47 -14.46 19.18
C GLY A 347 13.74 -13.13 19.88
N GLU A 348 14.79 -12.39 19.49
CA GLU A 348 15.07 -11.06 20.02
C GLU A 348 14.37 -9.98 19.18
N ALA A 349 13.82 -8.97 19.84
CA ALA A 349 13.11 -7.86 19.20
C ALA A 349 14.04 -6.67 18.95
N GLY A 350 14.01 -6.14 17.73
CA GLY A 350 14.80 -4.97 17.32
C GLY A 350 14.23 -4.35 16.05
N GLU A 351 14.98 -3.46 15.41
CA GLU A 351 14.57 -2.83 14.17
C GLU A 351 14.65 -3.81 12.98
N ILE A 352 13.59 -3.90 12.21
CA ILE A 352 13.57 -4.66 10.96
C ILE A 352 14.41 -3.90 9.93
N VAL A 353 15.42 -4.57 9.37
CA VAL A 353 16.24 -4.04 8.29
C VAL A 353 16.18 -4.97 7.08
N ILE A 354 16.26 -4.40 5.89
CA ILE A 354 16.12 -5.14 4.64
C ILE A 354 17.24 -4.80 3.65
N ARG A 355 17.58 -5.77 2.81
CA ARG A 355 18.53 -5.61 1.70
C ARG A 355 18.12 -6.47 0.51
N GLY A 356 18.01 -5.88 -0.67
CA GLY A 356 17.64 -6.64 -1.87
C GLY A 356 17.43 -5.79 -3.10
N PRO A 357 17.27 -6.42 -4.27
CA PRO A 357 17.16 -5.72 -5.54
C PRO A 357 15.85 -4.93 -5.72
N ASN A 358 14.86 -5.16 -4.89
CA ASN A 358 13.60 -4.43 -4.87
C ASN A 358 13.62 -3.21 -3.93
N VAL A 359 14.72 -2.98 -3.19
CA VAL A 359 14.85 -1.85 -2.26
C VAL A 359 15.33 -0.62 -3.02
N THR A 360 14.71 0.53 -2.74
CA THR A 360 15.08 1.83 -3.32
C THR A 360 16.56 2.13 -3.09
N PRO A 361 17.24 2.82 -4.01
CA PRO A 361 18.62 3.29 -3.78
C PRO A 361 18.69 4.41 -2.73
N GLY A 362 17.55 4.97 -2.31
CA GLY A 362 17.46 6.03 -1.31
C GLY A 362 16.39 7.07 -1.65
N TYR A 363 16.17 7.99 -0.72
CA TYR A 363 15.29 9.13 -0.91
C TYR A 363 15.99 10.19 -1.79
N GLU A 364 15.29 10.69 -2.78
CA GLU A 364 15.86 11.66 -3.70
C GLU A 364 16.08 13.02 -3.05
N ASN A 365 17.26 13.60 -3.29
CA ASN A 365 17.68 14.90 -2.75
C ASN A 365 17.49 15.04 -1.23
N ASN A 366 17.75 13.98 -0.47
CA ASN A 366 17.58 13.96 0.98
C ASN A 366 18.71 13.19 1.69
N ASP A 367 19.93 13.72 1.62
CA ASP A 367 21.15 13.09 2.17
C ASP A 367 21.01 12.77 3.66
N LYS A 368 20.37 13.67 4.44
CA LYS A 368 20.12 13.44 5.86
C LYS A 368 19.22 12.23 6.09
N ALA A 369 18.11 12.14 5.35
CA ALA A 369 17.21 11.00 5.47
C ALA A 369 17.88 9.70 5.01
N ASN A 370 18.77 9.77 4.00
CA ASN A 370 19.53 8.62 3.53
C ASN A 370 20.56 8.15 4.56
N ALA A 371 21.29 9.06 5.18
CA ALA A 371 22.23 8.73 6.26
C ALA A 371 21.53 8.03 7.44
N ASP A 372 20.30 8.45 7.76
CA ASP A 372 19.49 7.83 8.82
C ASP A 372 18.86 6.49 8.39
N ALA A 373 18.58 6.33 7.07
CA ALA A 373 17.81 5.20 6.53
C ALA A 373 18.69 3.99 6.17
N PHE A 374 20.00 4.14 6.05
CA PHE A 374 20.89 3.04 5.68
C PHE A 374 22.00 2.81 6.72
N VAL A 375 22.28 1.54 6.98
CA VAL A 375 23.41 1.09 7.79
C VAL A 375 24.05 -0.12 7.10
N ASP A 376 25.33 -0.03 6.75
CA ASP A 376 26.09 -1.10 6.10
C ASP A 376 25.37 -1.77 4.91
N GLY A 377 24.70 -0.96 4.08
CA GLY A 377 23.94 -1.40 2.92
C GLY A 377 22.56 -2.03 3.24
N TRP A 378 22.13 -1.97 4.49
CA TRP A 378 20.78 -2.37 4.93
C TRP A 378 19.90 -1.15 5.07
N PHE A 379 18.70 -1.22 4.51
CA PHE A 379 17.67 -0.19 4.69
C PHE A 379 16.90 -0.41 6.00
N ARG A 380 16.83 0.62 6.82
CA ARG A 380 16.13 0.66 8.11
C ARG A 380 14.66 0.98 7.88
N THR A 381 13.78 0.06 8.20
CA THR A 381 12.33 0.22 7.95
C THR A 381 11.64 1.17 8.94
N GLY A 382 12.25 1.38 10.10
CA GLY A 382 11.63 2.08 11.23
C GLY A 382 10.53 1.28 11.93
N ASP A 383 10.33 0.02 11.52
CA ASP A 383 9.42 -0.90 12.18
C ASP A 383 10.21 -1.83 13.10
N GLN A 384 9.61 -2.20 14.25
CA GLN A 384 10.17 -3.14 15.20
C GLN A 384 9.56 -4.52 14.98
N GLY A 385 10.38 -5.56 15.12
CA GLY A 385 9.91 -6.94 14.98
C GLY A 385 10.91 -7.95 15.48
N MET A 386 10.57 -9.22 15.33
CA MET A 386 11.43 -10.37 15.65
C MET A 386 11.20 -11.50 14.65
N LEU A 387 12.25 -12.31 14.45
CA LEU A 387 12.19 -13.55 13.67
C LEU A 387 12.11 -14.75 14.60
N ASP A 388 11.19 -15.67 14.32
CA ASP A 388 11.17 -16.96 15.03
C ASP A 388 12.16 -17.97 14.44
N SER A 389 12.31 -19.15 15.08
CA SER A 389 13.22 -20.22 14.66
C SER A 389 12.92 -20.80 13.28
N GLU A 390 11.74 -20.57 12.73
CA GLU A 390 11.34 -21.00 11.38
C GLU A 390 11.45 -19.85 10.37
N GLY A 391 11.93 -18.66 10.78
CA GLY A 391 12.13 -17.47 9.95
C GLY A 391 10.85 -16.66 9.69
N TYR A 392 9.79 -16.84 10.49
CA TYR A 392 8.60 -16.00 10.41
C TYR A 392 8.82 -14.69 11.15
N LEU A 393 8.47 -13.60 10.48
CA LEU A 393 8.59 -12.24 11.00
C LEU A 393 7.29 -11.84 11.71
N SER A 394 7.40 -11.44 12.96
CA SER A 394 6.35 -10.75 13.72
C SER A 394 6.71 -9.27 13.83
N ILE A 395 5.78 -8.38 13.46
CA ILE A 395 5.92 -6.94 13.63
C ILE A 395 5.36 -6.57 15.00
N THR A 396 6.20 -6.06 15.89
CA THR A 396 5.81 -5.68 17.26
C THR A 396 5.40 -4.23 17.38
N GLY A 397 5.82 -3.36 16.45
CA GLY A 397 5.43 -1.95 16.45
C GLY A 397 6.18 -1.12 15.43
N ARG A 398 5.93 0.19 15.45
CA ARG A 398 6.70 1.17 14.71
C ARG A 398 7.54 1.97 15.69
N LEU A 399 8.86 2.05 15.49
CA LEU A 399 9.78 2.67 16.46
C LEU A 399 9.36 4.09 16.89
N LYS A 400 8.84 4.88 15.94
CA LYS A 400 8.35 6.24 16.20
C LYS A 400 6.96 6.31 16.87
N GLU A 401 6.25 5.19 16.95
CA GLU A 401 4.95 5.06 17.62
C GLU A 401 5.07 4.41 19.01
N ILE A 402 6.24 3.84 19.32
CA ILE A 402 6.51 3.26 20.64
C ILE A 402 6.31 4.34 21.70
N ILE A 403 5.44 4.05 22.66
CA ILE A 403 5.16 4.93 23.80
C ILE A 403 6.28 4.77 24.81
N ASN A 404 6.95 5.88 25.15
CA ASN A 404 8.02 5.87 26.15
C ASN A 404 7.47 6.39 27.49
N ARG A 405 6.97 5.48 28.31
CA ARG A 405 6.37 5.76 29.61
C ARG A 405 7.39 5.59 30.73
N GLY A 406 8.06 6.66 31.12
CA GLY A 406 9.01 6.63 32.24
C GLY A 406 10.21 5.70 32.01
N GLY A 407 10.61 5.48 30.76
CA GLY A 407 11.66 4.53 30.35
C GLY A 407 11.15 3.19 29.85
N GLU A 408 9.91 2.82 30.15
CA GLU A 408 9.27 1.61 29.61
C GLU A 408 8.83 1.85 28.17
N LYS A 409 9.26 0.98 27.25
CA LYS A 409 8.91 1.01 25.82
C LYS A 409 7.67 0.14 25.58
N ILE A 410 6.55 0.77 25.24
CA ILE A 410 5.26 0.11 25.09
C ILE A 410 4.86 0.16 23.62
N SER A 411 4.58 -1.00 23.02
CA SER A 411 3.99 -1.08 21.69
C SER A 411 2.49 -0.75 21.75
N PRO A 412 2.02 0.31 21.08
CA PRO A 412 0.59 0.58 21.00
C PRO A 412 -0.20 -0.55 20.35
N ARG A 413 0.44 -1.24 19.39
CA ARG A 413 -0.18 -2.34 18.63
C ARG A 413 -0.54 -3.53 19.51
N GLU A 414 0.31 -3.88 20.48
CA GLU A 414 0.02 -4.95 21.45
C GLU A 414 -1.29 -4.69 22.18
N ILE A 415 -1.53 -3.44 22.54
CA ILE A 415 -2.71 -3.04 23.29
C ILE A 415 -3.94 -2.90 22.35
N ASP A 416 -3.74 -2.45 21.10
CA ASP A 416 -4.81 -2.47 20.10
C ASP A 416 -5.37 -3.88 19.91
N GLU A 417 -4.49 -4.86 19.71
CA GLU A 417 -4.86 -6.26 19.48
C GLU A 417 -5.66 -6.80 20.67
N ILE A 418 -5.25 -6.50 21.89
CA ILE A 418 -5.99 -6.91 23.10
C ILE A 418 -7.36 -6.23 23.17
N LEU A 419 -7.43 -4.93 22.90
CA LEU A 419 -8.72 -4.22 22.94
C LEU A 419 -9.69 -4.66 21.83
N LEU A 420 -9.18 -5.06 20.67
CA LEU A 420 -10.00 -5.63 19.58
C LEU A 420 -10.60 -7.00 19.93
N ASP A 421 -10.05 -7.73 20.91
CA ASP A 421 -10.63 -8.96 21.41
C ASP A 421 -11.86 -8.74 22.32
N HIS A 422 -12.12 -7.51 22.73
CA HIS A 422 -13.28 -7.18 23.55
C HIS A 422 -14.56 -7.13 22.71
N VAL A 423 -15.59 -7.85 23.13
CA VAL A 423 -16.87 -8.05 22.40
C VAL A 423 -17.54 -6.76 21.94
N SER A 424 -17.35 -5.68 22.68
CA SER A 424 -17.95 -4.36 22.37
C SER A 424 -17.10 -3.48 21.47
N VAL A 425 -15.83 -3.82 21.18
CA VAL A 425 -14.89 -2.97 20.43
C VAL A 425 -14.90 -3.28 18.96
N ALA A 426 -15.30 -2.31 18.13
CA ALA A 426 -15.27 -2.42 16.68
C ALA A 426 -13.94 -1.93 16.08
N GLN A 427 -13.39 -0.82 16.59
CA GLN A 427 -12.12 -0.25 16.16
C GLN A 427 -11.42 0.39 17.35
N VAL A 428 -10.09 0.41 17.30
CA VAL A 428 -9.26 1.04 18.34
C VAL A 428 -7.99 1.62 17.75
N VAL A 429 -7.48 2.67 18.37
CA VAL A 429 -6.13 3.18 18.18
C VAL A 429 -5.56 3.59 19.54
N VAL A 430 -4.49 2.89 19.94
CA VAL A 430 -3.72 3.22 21.16
C VAL A 430 -2.57 4.13 20.77
N PHE A 431 -2.26 5.13 21.59
CA PHE A 431 -1.24 6.14 21.31
C PHE A 431 -0.64 6.71 22.59
N GLY A 432 0.55 7.31 22.48
CA GLY A 432 1.18 8.05 23.56
C GLY A 432 0.57 9.43 23.70
N ALA A 433 0.17 9.79 24.89
CA ALA A 433 -0.27 11.13 25.23
C ALA A 433 0.75 11.81 26.18
N PRO A 434 1.05 13.11 26.01
CA PRO A 434 2.04 13.80 26.82
C PRO A 434 1.74 13.74 28.32
N HIS A 435 2.74 13.33 29.15
CA HIS A 435 2.64 13.24 30.60
C HIS A 435 3.79 13.97 31.28
N LYS A 436 3.50 14.82 32.28
CA LYS A 436 4.49 15.73 32.94
C LYS A 436 5.68 15.00 33.58
N ARG A 437 5.48 13.82 34.16
CA ARG A 437 6.50 13.07 34.90
C ARG A 437 7.08 11.91 34.15
N LEU A 438 6.30 11.28 33.26
CA LEU A 438 6.66 10.04 32.57
C LEU A 438 7.08 10.25 31.11
N GLY A 439 7.01 11.50 30.62
CA GLY A 439 7.17 11.81 29.20
C GLY A 439 5.88 11.53 28.43
N GLU A 440 5.48 10.26 28.39
CA GLU A 440 4.21 9.83 27.78
C GLU A 440 3.41 8.93 28.72
N GLU A 441 2.12 8.83 28.45
CA GLU A 441 1.17 7.91 29.08
C GLU A 441 0.33 7.21 28.01
N VAL A 442 -0.11 6.01 28.28
CA VAL A 442 -0.91 5.23 27.35
C VAL A 442 -2.35 5.75 27.31
N ALA A 443 -2.85 6.07 26.13
CA ALA A 443 -4.22 6.44 25.86
C ALA A 443 -4.79 5.63 24.70
N ALA A 444 -6.11 5.48 24.63
CA ALA A 444 -6.82 4.79 23.56
C ALA A 444 -8.01 5.60 23.05
N MET A 445 -8.27 5.55 21.75
CA MET A 445 -9.56 5.93 21.16
C MET A 445 -10.26 4.66 20.66
N VAL A 446 -11.53 4.52 20.97
CA VAL A 446 -12.32 3.30 20.73
C VAL A 446 -13.62 3.65 20.02
N VAL A 447 -13.95 2.88 18.98
CA VAL A 447 -15.28 2.83 18.38
C VAL A 447 -15.93 1.53 18.83
N LEU A 448 -17.13 1.62 19.38
CA LEU A 448 -17.91 0.44 19.78
C LEU A 448 -18.71 -0.14 18.59
N HIS A 449 -19.06 -1.40 18.68
CA HIS A 449 -20.05 -1.99 17.78
C HIS A 449 -21.42 -1.31 17.98
N GLU A 450 -22.20 -1.21 16.91
CA GLU A 450 -23.55 -0.65 16.96
C GLU A 450 -24.43 -1.37 18.00
N GLY A 451 -25.05 -0.58 18.88
CA GLY A 451 -25.89 -1.10 19.97
C GLY A 451 -25.14 -1.67 21.18
N HIS A 452 -23.79 -1.61 21.18
CA HIS A 452 -23.00 -2.01 22.35
C HIS A 452 -22.67 -0.79 23.23
N GLU A 453 -22.65 -1.03 24.53
CA GLU A 453 -22.19 -0.09 25.56
C GLU A 453 -20.98 -0.70 26.27
N CYS A 454 -20.02 0.15 26.64
CA CYS A 454 -18.86 -0.24 27.41
C CYS A 454 -18.29 0.99 28.12
N SER A 455 -17.79 0.80 29.34
CA SER A 455 -17.15 1.86 30.11
C SER A 455 -15.62 1.84 29.94
N GLU A 456 -14.98 3.01 30.16
CA GLU A 456 -13.52 3.12 30.23
C GLU A 456 -12.92 2.12 31.22
N ARG A 457 -13.54 2.00 32.41
CA ARG A 457 -13.10 1.10 33.47
C ARG A 457 -13.15 -0.37 33.05
N GLU A 458 -14.16 -0.77 32.32
CA GLU A 458 -14.32 -2.15 31.82
C GLU A 458 -13.20 -2.51 30.85
N LEU A 459 -12.89 -1.63 29.88
CA LEU A 459 -11.77 -1.85 28.96
C LEU A 459 -10.42 -1.85 29.66
N GLN A 460 -10.22 -0.98 30.67
CA GLN A 460 -9.01 -0.96 31.48
C GLN A 460 -8.84 -2.28 32.26
N LEU A 461 -9.91 -2.82 32.85
CA LEU A 461 -9.89 -4.11 33.56
C LEU A 461 -9.61 -5.27 32.57
N PHE A 462 -10.22 -5.20 31.39
CA PHE A 462 -10.01 -6.22 30.35
C PHE A 462 -8.53 -6.27 29.89
N VAL A 463 -7.91 -5.11 29.69
CA VAL A 463 -6.48 -5.02 29.34
C VAL A 463 -5.59 -5.44 30.52
N SER A 464 -5.91 -4.98 31.74
CA SER A 464 -5.10 -5.26 32.93
C SER A 464 -5.01 -6.75 33.28
N ALA A 465 -5.99 -7.53 32.89
CA ALA A 465 -5.99 -8.98 33.06
C ALA A 465 -4.99 -9.71 32.09
N ARG A 466 -4.44 -8.99 31.09
CA ARG A 466 -3.65 -9.57 29.99
C ARG A 466 -2.25 -9.01 29.87
N VAL A 467 -2.00 -7.83 30.41
CA VAL A 467 -0.69 -7.15 30.33
C VAL A 467 -0.30 -6.50 31.65
N ALA A 468 0.97 -6.12 31.76
CA ALA A 468 1.49 -5.40 32.92
C ALA A 468 0.78 -4.06 33.11
N ALA A 469 0.62 -3.63 34.37
CA ALA A 469 -0.16 -2.44 34.78
C ALA A 469 0.27 -1.13 34.08
N PHE A 470 1.57 -1.01 33.73
CA PHE A 470 2.09 0.17 33.05
C PHE A 470 1.66 0.27 31.57
N LYS A 471 1.20 -0.83 30.96
CA LYS A 471 0.69 -0.89 29.59
C LYS A 471 -0.82 -0.56 29.49
N VAL A 472 -1.54 -0.56 30.60
CA VAL A 472 -2.99 -0.31 30.62
C VAL A 472 -3.29 1.13 30.27
N PRO A 473 -4.15 1.41 29.27
CA PRO A 473 -4.53 2.78 28.92
C PRO A 473 -5.12 3.51 30.12
N LYS A 474 -4.52 4.65 30.48
CA LYS A 474 -5.02 5.51 31.58
C LYS A 474 -6.20 6.37 31.16
N LYS A 475 -6.37 6.55 29.85
CA LYS A 475 -7.50 7.25 29.26
C LYS A 475 -8.03 6.47 28.07
N VAL A 476 -9.37 6.24 28.06
CA VAL A 476 -10.08 5.66 26.91
C VAL A 476 -11.13 6.66 26.45
N LEU A 477 -11.05 7.05 25.18
CA LEU A 477 -11.98 7.99 24.54
C LEU A 477 -12.88 7.22 23.59
N PHE A 478 -14.18 7.29 23.78
CA PHE A 478 -15.15 6.72 22.86
C PHE A 478 -15.49 7.73 21.76
N VAL A 479 -15.43 7.29 20.50
CA VAL A 479 -15.66 8.12 19.31
C VAL A 479 -16.50 7.37 18.29
N GLU A 480 -17.16 8.11 17.40
CA GLU A 480 -17.94 7.51 16.30
C GLU A 480 -17.03 7.01 15.17
N GLU A 481 -15.90 7.68 14.92
CA GLU A 481 -14.94 7.31 13.88
C GLU A 481 -13.51 7.63 14.33
N LEU A 482 -12.57 6.73 13.97
CA LEU A 482 -11.14 6.94 14.20
C LEU A 482 -10.53 7.87 13.13
N PRO A 483 -9.58 8.74 13.52
CA PRO A 483 -8.90 9.63 12.58
C PRO A 483 -8.04 8.83 11.61
N LYS A 484 -8.28 9.03 10.31
CA LYS A 484 -7.54 8.40 9.22
C LYS A 484 -6.75 9.45 8.44
N GLY A 485 -5.60 9.06 7.93
CA GLY A 485 -4.84 9.87 6.97
C GLY A 485 -5.44 9.81 5.56
N ALA A 486 -4.89 10.57 4.64
CA ALA A 486 -5.29 10.60 3.22
C ALA A 486 -5.29 9.22 2.53
N THR A 487 -4.54 8.27 3.08
CA THR A 487 -4.43 6.88 2.59
C THR A 487 -5.41 5.91 3.26
N GLY A 488 -6.31 6.39 4.13
CA GLY A 488 -7.22 5.56 4.92
C GLY A 488 -6.56 4.84 6.10
N LYS A 489 -5.25 5.04 6.34
CA LYS A 489 -4.52 4.46 7.47
C LYS A 489 -4.78 5.25 8.75
N LEU A 490 -4.90 4.55 9.88
CA LEU A 490 -4.96 5.16 11.21
C LEU A 490 -3.68 5.98 11.48
N GLN A 491 -3.84 7.17 12.06
CA GLN A 491 -2.72 8.06 12.38
C GLN A 491 -2.56 8.16 13.90
N ARG A 492 -1.50 7.55 14.44
CA ARG A 492 -1.16 7.64 15.88
C ARG A 492 -0.30 8.86 16.19
N ILE A 493 0.70 9.12 15.36
CA ILE A 493 1.67 10.20 15.60
C ILE A 493 0.98 11.54 15.61
N GLY A 494 1.18 12.31 16.68
CA GLY A 494 0.56 13.60 16.89
C GLY A 494 -0.95 13.53 17.20
N LEU A 495 -1.52 12.35 17.41
CA LEU A 495 -2.95 12.18 17.68
C LEU A 495 -3.38 12.91 18.96
N ALA A 496 -2.62 12.74 20.06
CA ALA A 496 -2.89 13.43 21.32
C ALA A 496 -3.03 14.95 21.15
N GLN A 497 -2.12 15.57 20.40
CA GLN A 497 -2.14 17.01 20.13
C GLN A 497 -3.36 17.42 19.31
N ARG A 498 -3.72 16.64 18.26
CA ARG A 498 -4.87 16.92 17.39
C ARG A 498 -6.22 16.87 18.12
N ILE A 499 -6.34 16.01 19.14
CA ILE A 499 -7.55 15.87 19.94
C ILE A 499 -7.49 16.70 21.25
N GLY A 500 -6.46 17.55 21.41
CA GLY A 500 -6.32 18.44 22.57
C GLY A 500 -5.93 17.75 23.88
N LEU A 501 -5.42 16.51 23.83
CA LEU A 501 -4.84 15.84 24.99
C LEU A 501 -3.44 16.41 25.28
N GLY A 502 -3.34 17.28 26.26
CA GLY A 502 -2.11 17.91 26.72
C GLY A 502 -1.68 17.41 28.09
N PHE A 503 -0.58 17.98 28.66
CA PHE A 503 0.01 17.64 29.95
C PHE A 503 -0.93 17.69 31.17
N GLY A 504 -2.12 18.26 31.04
CA GLY A 504 -3.14 18.34 32.09
C GLY A 504 -4.30 17.35 31.96
N SER A 505 -4.33 16.54 30.93
CA SER A 505 -5.46 15.64 30.62
C SER A 505 -5.52 14.39 31.51
N PHE A 506 -4.45 14.08 32.22
CA PHE A 506 -4.40 12.99 33.20
C PHE A 506 -4.52 13.59 34.60
N VAL A 507 -5.75 13.58 35.17
CA VAL A 507 -6.02 14.08 36.51
C VAL A 507 -5.21 13.23 37.51
N GLN A 508 -4.56 13.94 38.47
CA GLN A 508 -3.98 13.31 39.64
C GLN A 508 -5.12 12.72 40.50
N GLY A 509 -5.20 11.40 40.45
CA GLY A 509 -6.15 10.67 41.26
C GLY A 509 -5.85 9.18 41.23
N GLU A 510 -5.31 8.75 42.39
CA GLU A 510 -5.20 7.39 42.91
C GLU A 510 -3.98 6.57 42.50
N PHE A 511 -3.12 6.45 43.49
CA PHE A 511 -2.08 5.42 43.69
C PHE A 511 -2.71 4.06 44.04
#